data_c1820f790085aa6bd1e979dc693b3135
#
_entry.id   c1820f790085aa6bd1e979dc693b3135
#
_cell.length_a   1.000
_cell.length_b   1.000
_cell.length_c   1.000
_cell.angle_alpha   90.00
_cell.angle_beta   90.00
_cell.angle_gamma   90.00
#
_symmetry.space_group_name_H-M   'P 1'
#
loop_
_entity.id
_entity.type
_entity.pdbx_description
1 polymer ?
#
loop_
_entity_poly.entity_id
_entity_poly.type
_entity_poly.pdbx_seq_one_letter_code
_entity_poly.pdbx_strand_id
1 'polypeptide(L)'
;MERYTQDLSLLVKQIELLEEQQQKHYFFYNLFSPDPNPYNKAFEEIIEYLISSSEATFLIHHFEDFSHTLSIQQQKQFQKLNDYYLRHQFSTHCFHKPYSEALYTLTALWIKGLRGESIITLFPYLNLLREFFHLKYQKQLNMKEVKYMDVLKSIYGVELTEFYYQHIKESKASFLRLYRDYIETFPSEYIPIQHLNLSKEDTMTVLYDIIRIAQSVISKQTILINFGPNPFPTIYQNEETIYLNLGIFTDFVSALNQCLKLLGEVFILDYNHSATTDDKSETEQRFMKHSIIGFCTLLPLLTDSLTKVIVNRIFPDNKGDSAFLEKIHEELTFHYFKTNKVHNSIESYQPLQEMLKYFIELEIEEEWFDKKFDSLDLSHQWNLRIEQYLNKTPHSHVEGVLRHSNWTKGEIGVAFGKLSGYFSIFCSGLPKEPYDHPFSEFLEHFSGGKLRWWRPNYQLYSKLKMNEESYKCCWVFFKQKINHFR
;
A
#
# COMPACT_ATOMS: atom_id res chain seq x y z
N MET A 1 18.67 2.85 -36.17
CA MET A 1 18.76 2.70 -34.73
C MET A 1 18.31 3.95 -33.98
N GLU A 2 18.92 5.11 -34.18
CA GLU A 2 18.49 6.38 -33.55
C GLU A 2 16.99 6.68 -33.71
N ARG A 3 16.41 6.38 -34.88
CA ARG A 3 14.98 6.54 -35.10
C ARG A 3 14.15 5.67 -34.18
N TYR A 4 14.47 4.39 -33.99
CA TYR A 4 13.70 3.47 -33.12
C TYR A 4 13.79 3.83 -31.62
N THR A 5 14.92 4.35 -31.18
CA THR A 5 15.08 4.81 -29.80
C THR A 5 14.33 6.11 -29.52
N GLN A 6 14.23 7.00 -30.55
CA GLN A 6 13.39 8.19 -30.48
C GLN A 6 11.90 7.82 -30.47
N ASP A 7 11.49 6.91 -31.36
CA ASP A 7 10.11 6.43 -31.45
C ASP A 7 9.68 5.74 -30.13
N LEU A 8 10.54 4.90 -29.52
CA LEU A 8 10.30 4.27 -28.22
C LEU A 8 10.09 5.32 -27.11
N SER A 9 10.99 6.29 -27.02
CA SER A 9 10.92 7.34 -26.00
C SER A 9 9.66 8.20 -26.17
N LEU A 10 9.28 8.50 -27.39
CA LEU A 10 8.07 9.26 -27.70
C LEU A 10 6.80 8.50 -27.35
N LEU A 11 6.71 7.22 -27.72
CA LEU A 11 5.57 6.35 -27.41
C LEU A 11 5.36 6.21 -25.89
N VAL A 12 6.43 5.89 -25.16
CA VAL A 12 6.36 5.73 -23.72
C VAL A 12 5.91 7.03 -23.06
N LYS A 13 6.47 8.17 -23.46
CA LYS A 13 6.10 9.49 -22.94
C LYS A 13 4.63 9.84 -23.22
N GLN A 14 4.12 9.50 -24.39
CA GLN A 14 2.71 9.74 -24.73
C GLN A 14 1.77 8.89 -23.86
N ILE A 15 2.10 7.61 -23.66
CA ILE A 15 1.32 6.72 -22.80
C ILE A 15 1.34 7.23 -21.34
N GLU A 16 2.51 7.61 -20.83
CA GLU A 16 2.67 8.17 -19.48
C GLU A 16 1.81 9.42 -19.27
N LEU A 17 1.80 10.32 -20.24
CA LEU A 17 0.99 11.54 -20.18
C LEU A 17 -0.52 11.23 -20.14
N LEU A 18 -0.96 10.24 -20.94
CA LEU A 18 -2.36 9.81 -20.95
C LEU A 18 -2.76 9.14 -19.64
N GLU A 19 -1.89 8.29 -19.08
CA GLU A 19 -2.12 7.68 -17.76
C GLU A 19 -2.18 8.72 -16.64
N GLU A 20 -1.30 9.72 -16.67
CA GLU A 20 -1.32 10.81 -15.72
C GLU A 20 -2.66 11.59 -15.78
N GLN A 21 -3.10 11.91 -16.99
CA GLN A 21 -4.39 12.58 -17.19
C GLN A 21 -5.56 11.72 -16.72
N GLN A 22 -5.51 10.41 -16.97
CA GLN A 22 -6.51 9.47 -16.50
C GLN A 22 -6.52 9.39 -14.96
N GLN A 23 -5.35 9.29 -14.32
CA GLN A 23 -5.24 9.28 -12.85
C GLN A 23 -5.75 10.57 -12.23
N LYS A 24 -5.41 11.73 -12.83
CA LYS A 24 -5.93 13.03 -12.42
C LYS A 24 -7.45 13.03 -12.45
N HIS A 25 -8.02 12.52 -13.52
CA HIS A 25 -9.45 12.42 -13.69
C HIS A 25 -10.08 11.53 -12.61
N TYR A 26 -9.53 10.32 -12.37
CA TYR A 26 -10.00 9.45 -11.28
C TYR A 26 -9.90 10.08 -9.90
N PHE A 27 -8.89 10.90 -9.66
CA PHE A 27 -8.70 11.56 -8.38
C PHE A 27 -9.75 12.64 -8.11
N PHE A 28 -10.06 13.45 -9.12
CA PHE A 28 -10.95 14.60 -8.95
C PHE A 28 -12.44 14.30 -9.18
N TYR A 29 -12.74 13.22 -9.88
CA TYR A 29 -14.12 12.82 -10.16
C TYR A 29 -14.61 11.71 -9.25
N ASN A 30 -15.88 11.80 -8.89
CA ASN A 30 -16.51 10.86 -7.99
C ASN A 30 -16.63 9.49 -8.65
N LEU A 31 -15.88 8.49 -8.16
CA LEU A 31 -15.98 7.09 -8.56
C LEU A 31 -17.40 6.48 -8.36
N PHE A 32 -18.26 7.17 -7.62
CA PHE A 32 -19.65 6.78 -7.38
C PHE A 32 -20.63 7.39 -8.37
N SER A 33 -20.18 8.16 -9.37
CA SER A 33 -21.07 8.62 -10.43
C SER A 33 -21.60 7.41 -11.20
N PRO A 34 -22.92 7.32 -11.46
CA PRO A 34 -23.50 6.25 -12.25
C PRO A 34 -23.07 6.29 -13.73
N ASP A 35 -22.55 7.41 -14.20
CA ASP A 35 -22.03 7.55 -15.55
C ASP A 35 -20.51 7.28 -15.58
N PRO A 36 -20.07 6.20 -16.30
CA PRO A 36 -18.66 6.05 -16.61
C PRO A 36 -18.25 7.26 -17.46
N ASN A 37 -17.30 8.02 -16.93
CA ASN A 37 -16.89 9.25 -17.56
C ASN A 37 -16.39 9.02 -18.99
N PRO A 38 -16.95 9.69 -19.99
CA PRO A 38 -16.59 9.52 -21.39
C PRO A 38 -15.10 9.80 -21.68
N TYR A 39 -14.43 10.60 -20.84
CA TYR A 39 -12.99 10.84 -20.97
C TYR A 39 -12.14 9.58 -20.76
N ASN A 40 -12.53 8.69 -19.84
CA ASN A 40 -11.76 7.44 -19.62
C ASN A 40 -11.74 6.60 -20.88
N LYS A 41 -12.89 6.45 -21.54
CA LYS A 41 -12.99 5.68 -22.77
C LYS A 41 -12.10 6.25 -23.87
N ALA A 42 -12.08 7.58 -24.02
CA ALA A 42 -11.24 8.24 -25.02
C ALA A 42 -9.74 8.04 -24.75
N PHE A 43 -9.29 8.14 -23.49
CA PHE A 43 -7.89 7.86 -23.14
C PHE A 43 -7.52 6.42 -23.41
N GLU A 44 -8.40 5.47 -23.05
CA GLU A 44 -8.19 4.05 -23.28
C GLU A 44 -8.08 3.73 -24.78
N GLU A 45 -8.97 4.28 -25.59
CA GLU A 45 -8.93 4.13 -27.04
C GLU A 45 -7.62 4.67 -27.65
N ILE A 46 -7.10 5.79 -27.13
CA ILE A 46 -5.82 6.35 -27.60
C ILE A 46 -4.64 5.49 -27.14
N ILE A 47 -4.63 5.03 -25.89
CA ILE A 47 -3.58 4.14 -25.37
C ILE A 47 -3.59 2.83 -26.18
N GLU A 48 -4.76 2.24 -26.40
CA GLU A 48 -4.93 1.04 -27.20
C GLU A 48 -4.41 1.24 -28.64
N TYR A 49 -4.73 2.37 -29.24
CA TYR A 49 -4.23 2.72 -30.57
C TYR A 49 -2.71 2.82 -30.59
N LEU A 50 -2.10 3.50 -29.61
CA LEU A 50 -0.65 3.64 -29.50
C LEU A 50 0.06 2.29 -29.31
N ILE A 51 -0.48 1.43 -28.44
CA ILE A 51 0.11 0.11 -28.14
C ILE A 51 -0.05 -0.84 -29.32
N SER A 52 -1.13 -0.74 -30.08
CA SER A 52 -1.39 -1.56 -31.27
C SER A 52 -0.79 -0.97 -32.56
N SER A 53 -0.08 0.16 -32.47
CA SER A 53 0.57 0.76 -33.63
C SER A 53 1.64 -0.17 -34.23
N SER A 54 1.91 0.02 -35.53
CA SER A 54 2.96 -0.74 -36.23
C SER A 54 4.34 -0.52 -35.62
N GLU A 55 4.59 0.69 -35.11
CA GLU A 55 5.83 1.09 -34.45
C GLU A 55 6.03 0.36 -33.12
N ALA A 56 5.01 0.35 -32.25
CA ALA A 56 5.05 -0.36 -30.97
C ALA A 56 5.21 -1.87 -31.19
N THR A 57 4.44 -2.43 -32.09
CA THR A 57 4.51 -3.86 -32.43
C THR A 57 5.87 -4.24 -32.97
N PHE A 58 6.44 -3.42 -33.86
CA PHE A 58 7.78 -3.64 -34.40
C PHE A 58 8.83 -3.61 -33.27
N LEU A 59 8.83 -2.59 -32.42
CA LEU A 59 9.77 -2.46 -31.30
C LEU A 59 9.71 -3.67 -30.37
N ILE A 60 8.53 -4.16 -30.09
CA ILE A 60 8.33 -5.31 -29.17
C ILE A 60 8.84 -6.61 -29.78
N HIS A 61 8.55 -6.88 -31.06
CA HIS A 61 8.95 -8.11 -31.70
C HIS A 61 10.43 -8.20 -32.05
N HIS A 62 11.09 -7.06 -32.25
CA HIS A 62 12.50 -7.00 -32.63
C HIS A 62 13.43 -6.53 -31.50
N PHE A 63 12.92 -6.48 -30.25
CA PHE A 63 13.72 -5.99 -29.13
C PHE A 63 15.03 -6.74 -28.94
N GLU A 64 15.04 -8.05 -29.07
CA GLU A 64 16.24 -8.87 -28.87
C GLU A 64 17.35 -8.50 -29.88
N ASP A 65 16.97 -8.07 -31.09
CA ASP A 65 17.91 -7.73 -32.15
C ASP A 65 18.74 -6.47 -31.83
N PHE A 66 18.22 -5.57 -30.98
CA PHE A 66 18.87 -4.29 -30.68
C PHE A 66 19.02 -4.00 -29.16
N SER A 67 18.55 -4.89 -28.29
CA SER A 67 18.58 -4.70 -26.82
C SER A 67 19.97 -4.41 -26.28
N HIS A 68 21.01 -5.05 -26.83
CA HIS A 68 22.40 -4.87 -26.43
C HIS A 68 22.97 -3.48 -26.75
N THR A 69 22.29 -2.71 -27.58
CA THR A 69 22.71 -1.33 -27.98
C THR A 69 21.97 -0.25 -27.18
N LEU A 70 20.96 -0.64 -26.40
CA LEU A 70 20.15 0.29 -25.62
C LEU A 70 20.84 0.68 -24.32
N SER A 71 20.75 1.95 -23.97
CA SER A 71 21.09 2.42 -22.63
C SER A 71 20.15 1.81 -21.58
N ILE A 72 20.57 1.82 -20.31
CA ILE A 72 19.76 1.33 -19.19
C ILE A 72 18.37 2.02 -19.15
N GLN A 73 18.34 3.32 -19.43
CA GLN A 73 17.08 4.08 -19.48
C GLN A 73 16.16 3.60 -20.61
N GLN A 74 16.71 3.36 -21.79
CA GLN A 74 15.95 2.85 -22.94
C GLN A 74 15.46 1.43 -22.70
N GLN A 75 16.24 0.58 -22.04
CA GLN A 75 15.80 -0.75 -21.63
C GLN A 75 14.62 -0.68 -20.66
N LYS A 76 14.63 0.24 -19.69
CA LYS A 76 13.50 0.49 -18.78
C LYS A 76 12.26 0.96 -19.55
N GLN A 77 12.41 1.89 -20.49
CA GLN A 77 11.31 2.36 -21.36
C GLN A 77 10.72 1.22 -22.17
N PHE A 78 11.57 0.37 -22.73
CA PHE A 78 11.11 -0.80 -23.46
C PHE A 78 10.34 -1.78 -22.58
N GLN A 79 10.86 -2.09 -21.40
CA GLN A 79 10.17 -2.96 -20.43
C GLN A 79 8.77 -2.42 -20.10
N LYS A 80 8.66 -1.10 -19.96
CA LYS A 80 7.40 -0.41 -19.72
C LYS A 80 6.44 -0.55 -20.91
N LEU A 81 6.90 -0.31 -22.12
CA LEU A 81 6.10 -0.51 -23.33
C LEU A 81 5.65 -1.96 -23.48
N ASN A 82 6.54 -2.91 -23.23
CA ASN A 82 6.20 -4.33 -23.27
C ASN A 82 5.15 -4.71 -22.21
N ASP A 83 5.22 -4.14 -20.99
CA ASP A 83 4.21 -4.37 -19.97
C ASP A 83 2.83 -3.85 -20.40
N TYR A 84 2.75 -2.67 -21.02
CA TYR A 84 1.51 -2.14 -21.60
C TYR A 84 0.96 -3.05 -22.70
N TYR A 85 1.82 -3.49 -23.60
CA TYR A 85 1.43 -4.39 -24.69
C TYR A 85 0.87 -5.71 -24.17
N LEU A 86 1.54 -6.33 -23.19
CA LEU A 86 1.08 -7.57 -22.55
C LEU A 86 -0.25 -7.36 -21.82
N ARG A 87 -0.39 -6.24 -21.11
CA ARG A 87 -1.67 -5.88 -20.46
C ARG A 87 -2.80 -5.78 -21.47
N HIS A 88 -2.57 -5.07 -22.57
CA HIS A 88 -3.56 -4.94 -23.63
C HIS A 88 -3.91 -6.30 -24.26
N GLN A 89 -2.90 -7.04 -24.70
CA GLN A 89 -3.06 -8.33 -25.36
C GLN A 89 -3.86 -9.33 -24.49
N PHE A 90 -3.47 -9.48 -23.24
CA PHE A 90 -4.11 -10.46 -22.35
C PHE A 90 -5.41 -9.97 -21.75
N SER A 91 -5.59 -8.67 -21.58
CA SER A 91 -6.89 -8.11 -21.19
C SER A 91 -7.93 -8.34 -22.27
N THR A 92 -7.61 -8.05 -23.51
CA THR A 92 -8.51 -8.33 -24.66
C THR A 92 -8.83 -9.82 -24.76
N HIS A 93 -7.84 -10.68 -24.49
CA HIS A 93 -8.06 -12.13 -24.48
C HIS A 93 -8.99 -12.61 -23.35
N CYS A 94 -8.72 -12.17 -22.11
CA CYS A 94 -9.44 -12.66 -20.93
C CYS A 94 -10.77 -11.95 -20.70
N PHE A 95 -10.81 -10.63 -20.85
CA PHE A 95 -11.99 -9.81 -20.51
C PHE A 95 -12.79 -9.36 -21.72
N HIS A 96 -12.29 -9.54 -22.93
CA HIS A 96 -12.83 -8.96 -24.17
C HIS A 96 -12.96 -7.43 -24.11
N LYS A 97 -12.06 -6.78 -23.38
CA LYS A 97 -12.06 -5.36 -23.07
C LYS A 97 -10.63 -4.86 -22.86
N PRO A 98 -10.36 -3.54 -23.06
CA PRO A 98 -9.12 -2.90 -22.61
C PRO A 98 -8.88 -3.11 -21.10
N TYR A 99 -7.63 -3.13 -20.70
CA TYR A 99 -7.24 -3.44 -19.31
C TYR A 99 -7.85 -2.47 -18.28
N SER A 100 -7.82 -1.19 -18.57
CA SER A 100 -8.40 -0.16 -17.71
C SER A 100 -9.92 -0.30 -17.57
N GLU A 101 -10.64 -0.64 -18.65
CA GLU A 101 -12.07 -0.90 -18.60
C GLU A 101 -12.38 -2.17 -17.79
N ALA A 102 -11.53 -3.20 -17.90
CA ALA A 102 -11.66 -4.41 -17.09
C ALA A 102 -11.51 -4.12 -15.60
N LEU A 103 -10.49 -3.33 -15.21
CA LEU A 103 -10.28 -2.91 -13.83
C LEU A 103 -11.40 -1.98 -13.34
N TYR A 104 -11.89 -1.08 -14.18
CA TYR A 104 -13.03 -0.23 -13.84
C TYR A 104 -14.26 -1.08 -13.54
N THR A 105 -14.57 -2.08 -14.39
CA THR A 105 -15.68 -3.00 -14.17
C THR A 105 -15.51 -3.76 -12.85
N LEU A 106 -14.31 -4.27 -12.58
CA LEU A 106 -13.98 -4.95 -11.32
C LEU A 106 -14.20 -4.03 -10.11
N THR A 107 -13.71 -2.79 -10.20
CA THR A 107 -13.89 -1.78 -9.14
C THR A 107 -15.37 -1.46 -8.93
N ALA A 108 -16.14 -1.30 -9.98
CA ALA A 108 -17.59 -1.04 -9.89
C ALA A 108 -18.33 -2.19 -9.21
N LEU A 109 -18.00 -3.45 -9.56
CA LEU A 109 -18.56 -4.64 -8.89
C LEU A 109 -18.16 -4.70 -7.40
N TRP A 110 -16.94 -4.32 -7.09
CA TRP A 110 -16.43 -4.23 -5.72
C TRP A 110 -17.21 -3.20 -4.89
N ILE A 111 -17.39 -2.01 -5.43
CA ILE A 111 -18.15 -0.92 -4.79
C ILE A 111 -19.61 -1.32 -4.55
N LYS A 112 -20.25 -2.02 -5.51
CA LYS A 112 -21.61 -2.57 -5.30
C LYS A 112 -21.63 -3.49 -4.09
N GLY A 113 -20.66 -4.39 -3.97
CA GLY A 113 -20.53 -5.26 -2.81
C GLY A 113 -20.33 -4.48 -1.50
N LEU A 114 -19.51 -3.40 -1.49
CA LEU A 114 -19.35 -2.53 -0.33
C LEU A 114 -20.67 -1.83 0.08
N ARG A 115 -21.59 -1.63 -0.84
CA ARG A 115 -22.94 -1.11 -0.58
C ARG A 115 -23.95 -2.17 -0.13
N GLY A 116 -23.52 -3.42 0.04
CA GLY A 116 -24.38 -4.54 0.44
C GLY A 116 -25.13 -5.20 -0.70
N GLU A 117 -24.83 -4.86 -1.96
CA GLU A 117 -25.38 -5.53 -3.12
C GLU A 117 -24.73 -6.90 -3.34
N SER A 118 -25.36 -7.73 -4.18
CA SER A 118 -24.85 -9.07 -4.49
C SER A 118 -23.48 -9.01 -5.19
N ILE A 119 -22.51 -9.83 -4.73
CA ILE A 119 -21.18 -9.96 -5.30
C ILE A 119 -21.01 -11.20 -6.18
N ILE A 120 -22.09 -11.88 -6.54
CA ILE A 120 -22.02 -13.12 -7.35
C ILE A 120 -21.29 -12.86 -8.67
N THR A 121 -21.53 -11.72 -9.30
CA THR A 121 -20.89 -11.32 -10.56
C THR A 121 -19.41 -10.93 -10.42
N LEU A 122 -18.94 -10.67 -9.20
CA LEU A 122 -17.51 -10.36 -8.93
C LEU A 122 -16.62 -11.59 -9.13
N PHE A 123 -17.06 -12.76 -8.71
CA PHE A 123 -16.20 -13.96 -8.70
C PHE A 123 -15.78 -14.43 -10.09
N PRO A 124 -16.65 -14.47 -11.13
CA PRO A 124 -16.21 -14.73 -12.48
C PRO A 124 -15.14 -13.74 -12.98
N TYR A 125 -15.28 -12.47 -12.64
CA TYR A 125 -14.28 -11.46 -12.99
C TYR A 125 -12.94 -11.71 -12.30
N LEU A 126 -12.93 -12.16 -11.04
CA LEU A 126 -11.70 -12.55 -10.34
C LEU A 126 -11.04 -13.78 -10.97
N ASN A 127 -11.81 -14.72 -11.51
CA ASN A 127 -11.24 -15.82 -12.30
C ASN A 127 -10.55 -15.31 -13.57
N LEU A 128 -11.18 -14.39 -14.30
CA LEU A 128 -10.58 -13.78 -15.48
C LEU A 128 -9.31 -12.99 -15.12
N LEU A 129 -9.31 -12.28 -14.00
CA LEU A 129 -8.13 -11.58 -13.49
C LEU A 129 -6.99 -12.55 -13.15
N ARG A 130 -7.30 -13.69 -12.55
CA ARG A 130 -6.31 -14.74 -12.28
C ARG A 130 -5.69 -15.27 -13.58
N GLU A 131 -6.50 -15.57 -14.58
CA GLU A 131 -6.01 -16.01 -15.90
C GLU A 131 -5.15 -14.94 -16.56
N PHE A 132 -5.58 -13.68 -16.51
CA PHE A 132 -4.81 -12.55 -16.99
C PHE A 132 -3.40 -12.51 -16.35
N PHE A 133 -3.32 -12.62 -15.02
CA PHE A 133 -2.01 -12.66 -14.33
C PHE A 133 -1.17 -13.85 -14.76
N HIS A 134 -1.75 -15.04 -14.88
CA HIS A 134 -1.02 -16.22 -15.34
C HIS A 134 -0.43 -16.00 -16.72
N LEU A 135 -1.21 -15.57 -17.70
CA LEU A 135 -0.76 -15.34 -19.08
C LEU A 135 0.33 -14.25 -19.13
N LYS A 136 0.11 -13.14 -18.41
CA LYS A 136 1.07 -12.04 -18.32
C LYS A 136 2.42 -12.53 -17.81
N TYR A 137 2.44 -13.20 -16.67
CA TYR A 137 3.69 -13.64 -16.03
C TYR A 137 4.32 -14.83 -16.73
N GLN A 138 3.56 -15.73 -17.33
CA GLN A 138 4.09 -16.79 -18.21
C GLN A 138 4.89 -16.17 -19.36
N LYS A 139 4.35 -15.16 -20.01
CA LYS A 139 5.04 -14.48 -21.10
C LYS A 139 6.23 -13.66 -20.61
N GLN A 140 6.05 -12.89 -19.52
CA GLN A 140 7.08 -12.04 -18.95
C GLN A 140 8.31 -12.84 -18.47
N LEU A 141 8.09 -14.01 -17.86
CA LEU A 141 9.13 -14.87 -17.31
C LEU A 141 9.59 -15.95 -18.29
N ASN A 142 8.99 -16.05 -19.46
CA ASN A 142 9.21 -17.09 -20.45
C ASN A 142 9.07 -18.51 -19.86
N MET A 143 8.02 -18.71 -19.05
CA MET A 143 7.73 -19.96 -18.37
C MET A 143 6.40 -20.56 -18.84
N LYS A 144 6.31 -21.89 -18.96
CA LYS A 144 5.05 -22.57 -19.31
C LYS A 144 4.07 -22.61 -18.15
N GLU A 145 4.57 -22.72 -16.95
CA GLU A 145 3.81 -22.73 -15.71
C GLU A 145 4.44 -21.74 -14.75
N VAL A 146 3.63 -20.88 -14.14
CA VAL A 146 4.07 -19.84 -13.20
C VAL A 146 3.34 -20.06 -11.89
N LYS A 147 4.08 -20.06 -10.79
CA LYS A 147 3.55 -20.08 -9.43
C LYS A 147 3.59 -18.70 -8.81
N TYR A 148 2.82 -18.50 -7.77
CA TYR A 148 2.79 -17.24 -7.05
C TYR A 148 4.17 -16.77 -6.58
N MET A 149 5.01 -17.68 -6.14
CA MET A 149 6.40 -17.39 -5.75
C MET A 149 7.24 -16.82 -6.91
N ASP A 150 7.03 -17.28 -8.14
CA ASP A 150 7.75 -16.76 -9.31
C ASP A 150 7.32 -15.31 -9.60
N VAL A 151 6.03 -15.02 -9.40
CA VAL A 151 5.51 -13.66 -9.49
C VAL A 151 6.15 -12.75 -8.44
N LEU A 152 6.21 -13.18 -7.18
CA LEU A 152 6.87 -12.41 -6.12
C LEU A 152 8.35 -12.16 -6.42
N LYS A 153 9.07 -13.16 -6.91
CA LYS A 153 10.48 -13.02 -7.33
C LYS A 153 10.65 -12.01 -8.45
N SER A 154 9.70 -11.97 -9.37
CA SER A 154 9.70 -10.98 -10.46
C SER A 154 9.44 -9.54 -9.96
N ILE A 155 8.58 -9.40 -8.95
CA ILE A 155 8.20 -8.09 -8.40
C ILE A 155 9.25 -7.54 -7.43
N TYR A 156 9.77 -8.39 -6.53
CA TYR A 156 10.61 -7.97 -5.39
C TYR A 156 12.07 -8.46 -5.46
N GLY A 157 12.43 -9.23 -6.50
CA GLY A 157 13.74 -9.86 -6.65
C GLY A 157 13.84 -11.19 -5.90
N VAL A 158 14.75 -12.04 -6.38
CA VAL A 158 14.88 -13.43 -5.90
C VAL A 158 15.32 -13.46 -4.43
N GLU A 159 16.42 -12.79 -4.11
CA GLU A 159 17.03 -12.84 -2.76
C GLU A 159 16.10 -12.32 -1.67
N LEU A 160 15.48 -11.15 -1.89
CA LEU A 160 14.53 -10.57 -0.93
C LEU A 160 13.30 -11.44 -0.76
N THR A 161 12.77 -11.98 -1.86
CA THR A 161 11.57 -12.81 -1.80
C THR A 161 11.82 -14.10 -1.03
N GLU A 162 12.89 -14.80 -1.32
CA GLU A 162 13.21 -16.07 -0.64
C GLU A 162 13.44 -15.85 0.86
N PHE A 163 14.18 -14.80 1.19
CA PHE A 163 14.45 -14.44 2.56
C PHE A 163 13.17 -14.10 3.36
N TYR A 164 12.41 -13.08 2.93
CA TYR A 164 11.23 -12.65 3.67
C TYR A 164 10.10 -13.66 3.67
N TYR A 165 9.90 -14.36 2.57
CA TYR A 165 8.83 -15.35 2.47
C TYR A 165 8.98 -16.48 3.50
N GLN A 166 10.20 -16.98 3.68
CA GLN A 166 10.48 -17.99 4.69
C GLN A 166 10.21 -17.45 6.10
N HIS A 167 10.75 -16.27 6.41
CA HIS A 167 10.56 -15.66 7.73
C HIS A 167 9.11 -15.28 8.03
N ILE A 168 8.37 -14.82 7.03
CA ILE A 168 6.94 -14.56 7.16
C ILE A 168 6.22 -15.85 7.56
N LYS A 169 6.46 -16.95 6.88
CA LYS A 169 5.83 -18.25 7.21
C LYS A 169 6.19 -18.76 8.60
N GLU A 170 7.45 -18.66 8.99
CA GLU A 170 7.93 -19.12 10.29
C GLU A 170 7.39 -18.27 11.46
N SER A 171 7.28 -16.96 11.26
CA SER A 171 6.85 -16.03 12.30
C SER A 171 5.33 -16.04 12.56
N LYS A 172 4.54 -16.48 11.58
CA LYS A 172 3.06 -16.43 11.64
C LYS A 172 2.50 -17.01 12.94
N ALA A 173 2.91 -18.20 13.34
CA ALA A 173 2.42 -18.85 14.54
C ALA A 173 2.70 -18.04 15.82
N SER A 174 3.85 -17.37 15.88
CA SER A 174 4.24 -16.51 17.01
C SER A 174 3.36 -15.26 17.10
N PHE A 175 3.06 -14.62 15.97
CA PHE A 175 2.17 -13.46 15.93
C PHE A 175 0.71 -13.83 16.25
N LEU A 176 0.25 -14.97 15.76
CA LEU A 176 -1.08 -15.49 16.11
C LEU A 176 -1.23 -15.75 17.63
N ARG A 177 -0.21 -16.34 18.26
CA ARG A 177 -0.20 -16.55 19.70
C ARG A 177 -0.22 -15.21 20.43
N LEU A 178 0.66 -14.27 20.05
CA LEU A 178 0.71 -12.95 20.64
C LEU A 178 -0.63 -12.21 20.55
N TYR A 179 -1.33 -12.33 19.44
CA TYR A 179 -2.63 -11.71 19.25
C TYR A 179 -3.71 -12.36 20.14
N ARG A 180 -3.70 -13.68 20.27
CA ARG A 180 -4.62 -14.39 21.17
C ARG A 180 -4.38 -14.01 22.62
N ASP A 181 -3.13 -14.06 23.07
CA ASP A 181 -2.75 -13.60 24.41
C ASP A 181 -3.19 -12.15 24.66
N TYR A 182 -3.07 -11.30 23.65
CA TYR A 182 -3.52 -9.92 23.71
C TYR A 182 -5.04 -9.80 23.86
N ILE A 183 -5.85 -10.50 23.04
CA ILE A 183 -7.32 -10.46 23.13
C ILE A 183 -7.81 -10.95 24.51
N GLU A 184 -7.17 -11.99 25.06
CA GLU A 184 -7.54 -12.57 26.33
C GLU A 184 -7.20 -11.66 27.52
N THR A 185 -6.11 -10.93 27.43
CA THR A 185 -5.56 -10.14 28.54
C THR A 185 -5.84 -8.65 28.46
N PHE A 186 -6.20 -8.13 27.29
CA PHE A 186 -6.52 -6.71 27.13
C PHE A 186 -7.78 -6.37 27.96
N PRO A 187 -7.71 -5.32 28.80
CA PRO A 187 -8.82 -4.99 29.71
C PRO A 187 -10.12 -4.84 28.90
N SER A 188 -11.12 -5.58 29.31
CA SER A 188 -12.48 -5.46 28.79
C SER A 188 -13.15 -4.15 29.20
N GLU A 189 -12.61 -3.51 30.24
CA GLU A 189 -13.07 -2.22 30.71
C GLU A 189 -12.59 -1.13 29.80
N TYR A 190 -13.55 -0.48 29.20
CA TYR A 190 -13.42 0.65 28.33
C TYR A 190 -12.84 1.82 29.10
N ILE A 191 -11.61 2.21 28.82
CA ILE A 191 -11.15 3.55 29.19
C ILE A 191 -11.86 4.49 28.22
N PRO A 192 -12.83 5.30 28.68
CA PRO A 192 -13.55 6.17 27.80
C PRO A 192 -12.55 7.14 27.17
N ILE A 193 -12.55 7.19 25.85
CA ILE A 193 -11.83 8.19 25.11
C ILE A 193 -12.49 9.51 25.39
N GLN A 194 -11.86 10.30 26.23
CA GLN A 194 -12.42 11.59 26.62
C GLN A 194 -11.89 12.73 25.76
N HIS A 195 -10.65 12.61 25.28
CA HIS A 195 -9.93 13.71 24.65
C HIS A 195 -9.79 13.55 23.13
N LEU A 196 -9.68 12.34 22.62
CA LEU A 196 -9.49 12.09 21.17
C LEU A 196 -10.80 11.80 20.41
N ASN A 197 -11.96 11.98 21.05
CA ASN A 197 -13.24 12.01 20.35
C ASN A 197 -13.47 13.39 19.70
N LEU A 198 -12.62 13.70 18.72
CA LEU A 198 -12.60 14.99 18.08
C LEU A 198 -13.77 15.17 17.11
N SER A 199 -14.24 16.40 16.99
CA SER A 199 -15.15 16.78 15.91
C SER A 199 -14.48 16.58 14.55
N LYS A 200 -15.28 16.53 13.48
CA LYS A 200 -14.72 16.47 12.12
C LYS A 200 -13.85 17.68 11.81
N GLU A 201 -14.22 18.86 12.30
CA GLU A 201 -13.50 20.11 12.10
C GLU A 201 -12.14 20.08 12.82
N ASP A 202 -12.11 19.67 14.09
CA ASP A 202 -10.88 19.53 14.86
C ASP A 202 -9.96 18.48 14.24
N THR A 203 -10.54 17.34 13.82
CA THR A 203 -9.82 16.30 13.10
C THR A 203 -9.11 16.87 11.87
N MET A 204 -9.85 17.58 11.02
CA MET A 204 -9.30 18.21 9.82
C MET A 204 -8.19 19.20 10.16
N THR A 205 -8.38 19.99 11.21
CA THR A 205 -7.41 20.99 11.66
C THR A 205 -6.08 20.35 12.07
N VAL A 206 -6.12 19.25 12.84
CA VAL A 206 -4.91 18.49 13.21
C VAL A 206 -4.22 17.89 11.98
N LEU A 207 -4.98 17.32 11.07
CA LEU A 207 -4.41 16.71 9.86
C LEU A 207 -3.75 17.77 8.96
N TYR A 208 -4.32 18.95 8.85
CA TYR A 208 -3.68 20.08 8.15
C TYR A 208 -2.36 20.49 8.81
N ASP A 209 -2.28 20.50 10.14
CA ASP A 209 -1.04 20.83 10.83
C ASP A 209 0.03 19.74 10.60
N ILE A 210 -0.33 18.47 10.63
CA ILE A 210 0.57 17.37 10.30
C ILE A 210 1.11 17.52 8.87
N ILE A 211 0.25 17.79 7.91
CA ILE A 211 0.64 17.99 6.50
C ILE A 211 1.50 19.24 6.34
N ARG A 212 1.21 20.33 7.04
CA ARG A 212 2.03 21.55 7.00
C ARG A 212 3.44 21.31 7.54
N ILE A 213 3.58 20.50 8.59
CA ILE A 213 4.89 20.08 9.09
C ILE A 213 5.60 19.20 8.05
N ALA A 214 4.90 18.26 7.44
CA ALA A 214 5.45 17.44 6.35
C ALA A 214 5.87 18.30 5.16
N GLN A 215 5.07 19.32 4.81
CA GLN A 215 5.38 20.29 3.74
C GLN A 215 6.68 21.06 4.01
N SER A 216 6.98 21.40 5.26
CA SER A 216 8.23 22.12 5.58
C SER A 216 9.50 21.28 5.35
N VAL A 217 9.33 19.98 5.26
CA VAL A 217 10.42 19.00 5.08
C VAL A 217 10.56 18.58 3.60
N ILE A 218 9.47 18.54 2.86
CA ILE A 218 9.45 18.21 1.44
C ILE A 218 9.77 19.47 0.62
N SER A 219 10.86 19.43 -0.12
CA SER A 219 11.52 20.64 -0.62
C SER A 219 10.94 21.23 -1.91
N LYS A 220 10.12 20.51 -2.69
CA LYS A 220 9.84 20.92 -4.08
C LYS A 220 8.36 20.97 -4.48
N GLN A 221 7.48 20.28 -3.79
CA GLN A 221 6.08 20.18 -4.19
C GLN A 221 5.14 20.63 -3.08
N THR A 222 4.03 21.27 -3.44
CA THR A 222 2.97 21.66 -2.49
C THR A 222 2.11 20.43 -2.20
N ILE A 223 1.79 20.18 -0.93
CA ILE A 223 0.88 19.10 -0.54
C ILE A 223 -0.51 19.72 -0.24
N LEU A 224 -1.54 19.21 -0.90
CA LEU A 224 -2.92 19.62 -0.68
C LEU A 224 -3.77 18.42 -0.23
N ILE A 225 -4.51 18.60 0.86
CA ILE A 225 -5.49 17.60 1.32
C ILE A 225 -6.83 17.87 0.66
N ASN A 226 -7.45 16.84 0.13
CA ASN A 226 -8.82 16.82 -0.33
C ASN A 226 -9.64 15.81 0.49
N PHE A 227 -10.83 16.22 0.92
CA PHE A 227 -11.82 15.37 1.57
C PHE A 227 -12.93 15.05 0.58
N GLY A 228 -12.56 14.34 -0.48
CA GLY A 228 -13.49 13.99 -1.54
C GLY A 228 -14.42 12.83 -1.17
N PRO A 229 -15.42 12.56 -2.01
CA PRO A 229 -16.37 11.47 -1.83
C PRO A 229 -15.77 10.08 -2.10
N ASN A 230 -14.51 10.00 -2.48
CA ASN A 230 -13.83 8.73 -2.69
C ASN A 230 -13.65 8.00 -1.34
N PRO A 231 -14.16 6.76 -1.17
CA PRO A 231 -14.08 6.04 0.09
C PRO A 231 -12.66 5.55 0.41
N PHE A 232 -11.79 5.52 -0.59
CA PHE A 232 -10.43 5.02 -0.44
C PHE A 232 -9.42 6.17 -0.38
N PRO A 233 -8.42 6.10 0.51
CA PRO A 233 -7.32 7.04 0.47
C PRO A 233 -6.57 6.87 -0.86
N THR A 234 -6.33 7.99 -1.53
CA THR A 234 -5.66 8.04 -2.83
C THR A 234 -4.75 9.24 -2.91
N ILE A 235 -3.72 9.13 -3.73
CA ILE A 235 -2.75 10.18 -4.00
C ILE A 235 -2.71 10.45 -5.50
N TYR A 236 -2.63 11.73 -5.85
CA TYR A 236 -2.34 12.18 -7.20
C TYR A 236 -1.21 13.21 -7.16
N GLN A 237 -0.27 13.12 -8.08
CA GLN A 237 0.85 14.03 -8.18
C GLN A 237 0.90 14.64 -9.59
N ASN A 238 1.18 15.93 -9.64
CA ASN A 238 1.66 16.61 -10.85
C ASN A 238 3.05 17.23 -10.59
N GLU A 239 3.59 17.99 -11.52
CA GLU A 239 4.93 18.57 -11.40
C GLU A 239 5.11 19.45 -10.15
N GLU A 240 4.07 20.17 -9.72
CA GLU A 240 4.14 21.17 -8.65
C GLU A 240 3.43 20.74 -7.37
N THR A 241 2.45 19.84 -7.46
CA THR A 241 1.51 19.59 -6.37
C THR A 241 1.24 18.11 -6.16
N ILE A 242 1.24 17.70 -4.90
CA ILE A 242 0.79 16.38 -4.47
C ILE A 242 -0.59 16.55 -3.80
N TYR A 243 -1.58 15.88 -4.33
CA TYR A 243 -2.95 15.89 -3.81
C TYR A 243 -3.19 14.62 -3.01
N LEU A 244 -3.61 14.78 -1.76
CA LEU A 244 -3.99 13.68 -0.88
C LEU A 244 -5.50 13.66 -0.74
N ASN A 245 -6.14 12.56 -1.07
CA ASN A 245 -7.53 12.33 -0.74
C ASN A 245 -7.61 11.36 0.43
N LEU A 246 -8.07 11.87 1.58
CA LEU A 246 -8.44 11.03 2.71
C LEU A 246 -9.78 10.37 2.39
N GLY A 247 -9.84 9.06 2.39
CA GLY A 247 -11.08 8.33 2.19
C GLY A 247 -12.12 8.65 3.27
N ILE A 248 -13.20 7.89 3.28
CA ILE A 248 -14.20 7.98 4.34
C ILE A 248 -13.58 7.47 5.65
N PHE A 249 -13.74 8.23 6.73
CA PHE A 249 -13.29 7.85 8.06
C PHE A 249 -14.42 8.03 9.08
N THR A 250 -14.39 7.21 10.12
CA THR A 250 -15.43 7.17 11.17
C THR A 250 -15.05 7.99 12.40
N ASP A 251 -13.75 8.14 12.64
CA ASP A 251 -13.19 8.78 13.83
C ASP A 251 -11.81 9.38 13.54
N PHE A 252 -11.28 10.13 14.49
CA PHE A 252 -9.98 10.80 14.39
C PHE A 252 -8.83 9.81 14.14
N VAL A 253 -8.78 8.67 14.83
CA VAL A 253 -7.68 7.71 14.71
C VAL A 253 -7.69 7.07 13.32
N SER A 254 -8.87 6.80 12.78
CA SER A 254 -9.07 6.35 11.41
C SER A 254 -8.52 7.33 10.39
N ALA A 255 -8.88 8.60 10.54
CA ALA A 255 -8.41 9.68 9.67
C ALA A 255 -6.90 9.87 9.78
N LEU A 256 -6.36 9.85 11.00
CA LEU A 256 -4.92 9.94 11.26
C LEU A 256 -4.15 8.79 10.59
N ASN A 257 -4.61 7.56 10.73
CA ASN A 257 -3.97 6.39 10.11
C ASN A 257 -3.95 6.49 8.58
N GLN A 258 -5.06 6.94 7.97
CA GLN A 258 -5.11 7.18 6.53
C GLN A 258 -4.13 8.28 6.10
N CYS A 259 -4.09 9.38 6.85
CA CYS A 259 -3.16 10.49 6.61
C CYS A 259 -1.71 10.02 6.67
N LEU A 260 -1.33 9.25 7.69
CA LEU A 260 0.01 8.72 7.85
C LEU A 260 0.41 7.74 6.73
N LYS A 261 -0.52 6.91 6.25
CA LYS A 261 -0.30 6.06 5.07
C LYS A 261 0.01 6.89 3.82
N LEU A 262 -0.78 7.91 3.57
CA LEU A 262 -0.57 8.81 2.44
C LEU A 262 0.73 9.61 2.56
N LEU A 263 1.11 10.04 3.77
CA LEU A 263 2.41 10.67 4.00
C LEU A 263 3.56 9.75 3.64
N GLY A 264 3.48 8.47 3.97
CA GLY A 264 4.47 7.48 3.53
C GLY A 264 4.61 7.44 2.00
N GLU A 265 3.51 7.51 1.27
CA GLU A 265 3.53 7.58 -0.19
C GLU A 265 4.15 8.91 -0.69
N VAL A 266 3.84 10.03 -0.05
CA VAL A 266 4.43 11.34 -0.37
C VAL A 266 5.95 11.32 -0.25
N PHE A 267 6.48 10.77 0.83
CA PHE A 267 7.94 10.68 1.02
C PHE A 267 8.62 9.86 -0.07
N ILE A 268 7.97 8.84 -0.59
CA ILE A 268 8.49 8.05 -1.69
C ILE A 268 8.47 8.82 -2.99
N LEU A 269 7.40 9.58 -3.25
CA LEU A 269 7.30 10.43 -4.44
C LEU A 269 8.39 11.51 -4.41
N ASP A 270 8.57 12.19 -3.27
CA ASP A 270 9.64 13.18 -3.08
C ASP A 270 11.04 12.56 -3.27
N TYR A 271 11.25 11.37 -2.69
CA TYR A 271 12.50 10.64 -2.86
C TYR A 271 12.77 10.25 -4.31
N ASN A 272 11.78 9.76 -5.03
CA ASN A 272 11.92 9.38 -6.44
C ASN A 272 12.18 10.61 -7.33
N HIS A 273 11.61 11.75 -6.99
CA HIS A 273 11.82 13.01 -7.70
C HIS A 273 13.19 13.64 -7.43
N SER A 274 13.72 13.45 -6.22
CA SER A 274 14.99 14.06 -5.76
C SER A 274 16.23 13.24 -6.11
N ALA A 275 16.09 11.96 -6.36
CA ALA A 275 17.20 11.07 -6.63
C ALA A 275 17.51 11.00 -8.12
N THR A 276 18.78 11.15 -8.47
CA THR A 276 19.26 10.90 -9.82
C THR A 276 18.92 9.48 -10.25
N THR A 277 18.28 9.35 -11.40
CA THR A 277 17.54 8.17 -11.89
C THR A 277 18.38 6.91 -12.12
N ASP A 278 19.70 6.98 -12.02
CA ASP A 278 20.59 5.90 -12.51
C ASP A 278 20.86 4.77 -11.50
N ASP A 279 20.54 4.96 -10.22
CA ASP A 279 21.06 4.09 -9.15
C ASP A 279 20.06 3.11 -8.52
N LYS A 280 18.77 3.06 -8.95
CA LYS A 280 17.78 2.24 -8.23
C LYS A 280 17.06 1.25 -9.12
N SER A 281 17.04 0.00 -8.68
CA SER A 281 16.16 -1.00 -9.27
C SER A 281 14.69 -0.70 -8.90
N GLU A 282 13.76 -0.96 -9.81
CA GLU A 282 12.31 -0.83 -9.57
C GLU A 282 11.87 -1.70 -8.37
N THR A 283 12.53 -2.82 -8.19
CA THR A 283 12.35 -3.77 -7.08
C THR A 283 12.63 -3.12 -5.72
N GLU A 284 13.73 -2.35 -5.62
CA GLU A 284 14.07 -1.59 -4.42
C GLU A 284 13.03 -0.53 -4.10
N GLN A 285 12.59 0.19 -5.11
CA GLN A 285 11.56 1.24 -4.92
C GLN A 285 10.25 0.67 -4.39
N ARG A 286 9.81 -0.46 -4.93
CA ARG A 286 8.58 -1.14 -4.46
C ARG A 286 8.71 -1.62 -3.02
N PHE A 287 9.83 -2.22 -2.67
CA PHE A 287 10.10 -2.65 -1.29
C PHE A 287 10.15 -1.47 -0.32
N MET A 288 10.90 -0.42 -0.66
CA MET A 288 10.99 0.80 0.13
C MET A 288 9.62 1.44 0.36
N LYS A 289 8.79 1.48 -0.68
CA LYS A 289 7.42 2.00 -0.58
C LYS A 289 6.67 1.36 0.58
N HIS A 290 6.62 0.05 0.63
CA HIS A 290 5.88 -0.65 1.68
C HIS A 290 6.50 -0.45 3.07
N SER A 291 7.82 -0.38 3.15
CA SER A 291 8.53 -0.15 4.41
C SER A 291 8.27 1.25 4.96
N ILE A 292 8.34 2.28 4.13
CA ILE A 292 8.09 3.66 4.56
C ILE A 292 6.63 3.88 4.94
N ILE A 293 5.68 3.35 4.16
CA ILE A 293 4.25 3.41 4.50
C ILE A 293 4.00 2.70 5.84
N GLY A 294 4.54 1.49 6.02
CA GLY A 294 4.42 0.75 7.28
C GLY A 294 5.01 1.52 8.46
N PHE A 295 6.16 2.15 8.28
CA PHE A 295 6.78 2.98 9.31
C PHE A 295 5.91 4.19 9.67
N CYS A 296 5.42 4.94 8.70
CA CYS A 296 4.55 6.09 8.96
C CYS A 296 3.28 5.69 9.75
N THR A 297 2.72 4.52 9.49
CA THR A 297 1.56 4.03 10.24
C THR A 297 1.87 3.68 11.70
N LEU A 298 3.13 3.38 12.02
CA LEU A 298 3.57 3.09 13.38
C LEU A 298 3.99 4.33 14.18
N LEU A 299 4.05 5.52 13.55
CA LEU A 299 4.48 6.75 14.20
C LEU A 299 3.80 7.04 15.55
N PRO A 300 2.48 6.86 15.70
CA PRO A 300 1.82 7.08 16.98
C PRO A 300 2.33 6.19 18.12
N LEU A 301 2.94 5.06 17.78
CA LEU A 301 3.50 4.10 18.75
C LEU A 301 5.00 4.31 18.99
N LEU A 302 5.66 5.00 18.06
CA LEU A 302 7.12 5.16 18.07
C LEU A 302 7.58 6.47 18.71
N THR A 303 6.75 7.50 18.68
CA THR A 303 7.12 8.84 19.16
C THR A 303 5.95 9.59 19.78
N ASP A 304 6.22 10.36 20.80
CA ASP A 304 5.29 11.32 21.41
C ASP A 304 5.21 12.65 20.63
N SER A 305 6.12 12.87 19.68
CA SER A 305 6.19 14.10 18.88
C SER A 305 4.89 14.38 18.13
N LEU A 306 4.25 13.32 17.62
CA LEU A 306 2.95 13.44 16.96
C LEU A 306 1.85 13.84 17.97
N THR A 307 1.89 13.26 19.17
CA THR A 307 0.99 13.62 20.27
C THR A 307 1.15 15.11 20.66
N LYS A 308 2.40 15.62 20.68
CA LYS A 308 2.69 17.02 20.91
C LYS A 308 2.01 17.93 19.87
N VAL A 309 1.99 17.52 18.59
CA VAL A 309 1.27 18.28 17.54
C VAL A 309 -0.24 18.32 17.86
N ILE A 310 -0.83 17.19 18.23
CA ILE A 310 -2.26 17.10 18.58
C ILE A 310 -2.59 17.98 19.78
N VAL A 311 -1.81 17.84 20.86
CA VAL A 311 -2.04 18.62 22.11
C VAL A 311 -1.90 20.12 21.87
N ASN A 312 -0.83 20.53 21.18
CA ASN A 312 -0.60 21.95 20.90
C ASN A 312 -1.73 22.58 20.06
N ARG A 313 -2.43 21.79 19.26
CA ARG A 313 -3.50 22.28 18.40
C ARG A 313 -4.85 22.28 19.07
N ILE A 314 -5.20 21.20 19.74
CA ILE A 314 -6.54 20.96 20.28
C ILE A 314 -6.65 21.46 21.73
N PHE A 315 -5.55 21.40 22.47
CA PHE A 315 -5.50 21.74 23.90
C PHE A 315 -4.42 22.80 24.18
N PRO A 316 -4.53 24.00 23.58
CA PRO A 316 -3.45 25.00 23.69
C PRO A 316 -3.15 25.42 25.15
N ASP A 317 -4.15 25.37 26.04
CA ASP A 317 -3.99 25.69 27.47
C ASP A 317 -3.14 24.63 28.21
N ASN A 318 -3.03 23.43 27.69
CA ASN A 318 -2.22 22.34 28.25
C ASN A 318 -0.85 22.20 27.56
N LYS A 319 -0.50 23.18 26.72
CA LYS A 319 0.80 23.18 26.03
C LYS A 319 1.95 23.24 27.04
N GLY A 320 2.82 22.20 27.00
CA GLY A 320 3.96 22.07 27.91
C GLY A 320 3.63 21.32 29.21
N ASP A 321 2.39 20.89 29.44
CA ASP A 321 2.03 19.98 30.51
C ASP A 321 2.42 18.56 30.13
N SER A 322 3.50 18.07 30.72
CA SER A 322 4.02 16.72 30.42
C SER A 322 3.07 15.61 30.86
N ALA A 323 2.35 15.80 31.98
CA ALA A 323 1.42 14.80 32.46
C ALA A 323 0.19 14.69 31.57
N PHE A 324 -0.29 15.83 31.04
CA PHE A 324 -1.37 15.85 30.08
C PHE A 324 -0.94 15.25 28.73
N LEU A 325 0.27 15.56 28.28
CA LEU A 325 0.83 14.97 27.06
C LEU A 325 0.91 13.45 27.15
N GLU A 326 1.44 12.93 28.28
CA GLU A 326 1.53 11.48 28.54
C GLU A 326 0.15 10.83 28.49
N LYS A 327 -0.84 11.44 29.14
CA LYS A 327 -2.23 10.97 29.12
C LYS A 327 -2.81 10.88 27.70
N ILE A 328 -2.59 11.91 26.84
CA ILE A 328 -3.06 11.88 25.46
C ILE A 328 -2.29 10.85 24.64
N HIS A 329 -1.00 10.68 24.88
CA HIS A 329 -0.20 9.66 24.22
C HIS A 329 -0.68 8.23 24.59
N GLU A 330 -0.97 7.99 25.85
CA GLU A 330 -1.56 6.73 26.29
C GLU A 330 -2.93 6.49 25.65
N GLU A 331 -3.79 7.51 25.61
CA GLU A 331 -5.09 7.44 24.95
C GLU A 331 -4.96 7.13 23.45
N LEU A 332 -4.06 7.81 22.74
CA LEU A 332 -3.77 7.57 21.32
C LEU A 332 -3.26 6.14 21.10
N THR A 333 -2.28 5.72 21.89
CA THR A 333 -1.67 4.38 21.82
C THR A 333 -2.72 3.30 22.13
N PHE A 334 -3.55 3.54 23.15
CA PHE A 334 -4.66 2.64 23.50
C PHE A 334 -5.62 2.46 22.31
N HIS A 335 -5.97 3.57 21.61
CA HIS A 335 -6.83 3.50 20.43
C HIS A 335 -6.24 2.67 19.31
N TYR A 336 -4.94 2.81 19.07
CA TYR A 336 -4.24 2.00 18.10
C TYR A 336 -4.22 0.51 18.44
N PHE A 337 -4.26 0.17 19.73
CA PHE A 337 -4.33 -1.22 20.20
C PHE A 337 -5.75 -1.71 20.49
N LYS A 338 -6.72 -0.80 20.59
CA LYS A 338 -8.09 -1.18 20.91
C LYS A 338 -8.67 -2.12 19.86
N THR A 339 -8.95 -3.35 20.26
CA THR A 339 -9.84 -4.20 19.48
C THR A 339 -11.26 -3.77 19.82
N ASN A 340 -12.05 -3.36 18.86
CA ASN A 340 -13.48 -3.13 19.08
C ASN A 340 -14.16 -4.46 19.42
N LYS A 341 -14.13 -4.85 20.71
CA LYS A 341 -14.90 -6.00 21.19
C LYS A 341 -16.42 -5.76 21.08
N VAL A 342 -16.83 -4.48 21.13
CA VAL A 342 -18.25 -4.08 21.19
C VAL A 342 -18.92 -4.09 19.82
N HIS A 343 -18.16 -3.82 18.76
CA HIS A 343 -18.63 -3.99 17.41
C HIS A 343 -17.80 -5.09 16.76
N ASN A 344 -18.46 -6.12 16.28
CA ASN A 344 -17.84 -7.17 15.45
C ASN A 344 -17.18 -6.61 14.17
N SER A 345 -17.00 -5.28 14.09
CA SER A 345 -16.31 -4.65 12.99
C SER A 345 -14.85 -5.11 13.00
N ILE A 346 -14.45 -5.68 11.90
CA ILE A 346 -13.07 -6.04 11.61
C ILE A 346 -12.22 -4.76 11.44
N GLU A 347 -12.82 -3.59 11.56
CA GLU A 347 -12.18 -2.27 11.52
C GLU A 347 -11.46 -1.98 12.82
N SER A 348 -10.30 -2.56 12.99
CA SER A 348 -9.36 -2.05 13.97
C SER A 348 -8.12 -1.60 13.23
N TYR A 349 -7.63 -0.44 13.60
CA TYR A 349 -6.37 0.12 13.13
C TYR A 349 -5.18 -0.44 13.92
N GLN A 350 -5.43 -1.49 14.71
CA GLN A 350 -4.41 -2.15 15.50
C GLN A 350 -3.33 -2.73 14.56
N PRO A 351 -2.07 -2.30 14.69
CA PRO A 351 -1.00 -2.72 13.79
C PRO A 351 -0.80 -4.24 13.76
N LEU A 352 -0.92 -4.92 14.91
CA LEU A 352 -0.80 -6.37 14.97
C LEU A 352 -1.95 -7.07 14.23
N GLN A 353 -3.19 -6.59 14.37
CA GLN A 353 -4.32 -7.11 13.63
C GLN A 353 -4.18 -6.81 12.12
N GLU A 354 -3.66 -5.64 11.76
CA GLU A 354 -3.38 -5.31 10.37
C GLU A 354 -2.32 -6.23 9.77
N MET A 355 -1.25 -6.54 10.51
CA MET A 355 -0.27 -7.55 10.10
C MET A 355 -0.91 -8.92 9.89
N LEU A 356 -1.76 -9.36 10.80
CA LEU A 356 -2.47 -10.64 10.66
C LEU A 356 -3.38 -10.68 9.43
N LYS A 357 -4.01 -9.56 9.08
CA LYS A 357 -4.75 -9.45 7.81
C LYS A 357 -3.83 -9.61 6.61
N TYR A 358 -2.63 -9.04 6.62
CA TYR A 358 -1.68 -9.24 5.53
C TYR A 358 -1.19 -10.69 5.42
N PHE A 359 -1.07 -11.42 6.54
CA PHE A 359 -0.84 -12.88 6.47
C PHE A 359 -2.01 -13.61 5.79
N ILE A 360 -3.26 -13.24 6.12
CA ILE A 360 -4.45 -13.80 5.47
C ILE A 360 -4.46 -13.48 3.98
N GLU A 361 -4.22 -12.21 3.62
CA GLU A 361 -4.16 -11.75 2.23
C GLU A 361 -3.10 -12.51 1.44
N LEU A 362 -1.90 -12.68 2.00
CA LEU A 362 -0.80 -13.38 1.35
C LEU A 362 -1.14 -14.85 1.08
N GLU A 363 -1.70 -15.56 2.06
CA GLU A 363 -2.08 -16.97 1.90
C GLU A 363 -3.21 -17.15 0.89
N ILE A 364 -4.21 -16.28 0.95
CA ILE A 364 -5.33 -16.33 0.00
C ILE A 364 -4.84 -16.02 -1.41
N GLU A 365 -3.99 -15.02 -1.57
CA GLU A 365 -3.43 -14.65 -2.87
C GLU A 365 -2.58 -15.79 -3.46
N GLU A 366 -1.72 -16.42 -2.64
CA GLU A 366 -0.93 -17.59 -3.04
C GLU A 366 -1.83 -18.75 -3.50
N GLU A 367 -2.79 -19.13 -2.66
CA GLU A 367 -3.63 -20.29 -2.96
C GLU A 367 -4.58 -20.05 -4.12
N TRP A 368 -5.12 -18.83 -4.23
CA TRP A 368 -5.97 -18.43 -5.34
C TRP A 368 -5.18 -18.41 -6.66
N PHE A 369 -3.99 -17.81 -6.67
CA PHE A 369 -3.14 -17.78 -7.84
C PHE A 369 -2.73 -19.19 -8.25
N ASP A 370 -2.27 -20.03 -7.32
CA ASP A 370 -1.85 -21.41 -7.56
C ASP A 370 -3.04 -22.37 -7.81
N LYS A 371 -4.26 -21.86 -7.97
CA LYS A 371 -5.48 -22.62 -8.29
C LYS A 371 -5.82 -23.72 -7.27
N LYS A 372 -5.52 -23.51 -5.99
CA LYS A 372 -5.89 -24.45 -4.91
C LYS A 372 -7.38 -24.41 -4.59
N PHE A 373 -8.06 -23.30 -4.95
CA PHE A 373 -9.52 -23.15 -4.86
C PHE A 373 -10.04 -22.26 -5.99
N ASP A 374 -11.35 -22.34 -6.24
CA ASP A 374 -12.04 -21.49 -7.21
C ASP A 374 -12.36 -20.12 -6.60
N SER A 375 -12.49 -19.07 -7.44
CA SER A 375 -12.87 -17.74 -6.97
C SER A 375 -14.26 -17.71 -6.32
N LEU A 376 -15.15 -18.66 -6.64
CA LEU A 376 -16.44 -18.81 -5.96
C LEU A 376 -16.28 -19.14 -4.48
N ASP A 377 -15.21 -19.85 -4.11
CA ASP A 377 -14.92 -20.23 -2.72
C ASP A 377 -14.19 -19.12 -1.95
N LEU A 378 -13.80 -18.04 -2.63
CA LEU A 378 -12.96 -16.99 -2.07
C LEU A 378 -13.52 -16.39 -0.79
N SER A 379 -14.83 -16.08 -0.75
CA SER A 379 -15.48 -15.55 0.46
C SER A 379 -15.41 -16.55 1.62
N HIS A 380 -15.63 -17.82 1.35
CA HIS A 380 -15.55 -18.88 2.36
C HIS A 380 -14.13 -19.02 2.91
N GLN A 381 -13.14 -19.08 2.02
CA GLN A 381 -11.72 -19.18 2.38
C GLN A 381 -11.25 -17.96 3.19
N TRP A 382 -11.74 -16.77 2.83
CA TRP A 382 -11.45 -15.54 3.57
C TRP A 382 -12.04 -15.58 4.99
N ASN A 383 -13.32 -15.89 5.11
CA ASN A 383 -14.01 -15.94 6.40
C ASN A 383 -13.40 -16.99 7.33
N LEU A 384 -13.07 -18.17 6.80
CA LEU A 384 -12.40 -19.22 7.55
C LEU A 384 -11.09 -18.74 8.18
N ARG A 385 -10.25 -18.02 7.41
CA ARG A 385 -8.98 -17.49 7.92
C ARG A 385 -9.17 -16.35 8.91
N ILE A 386 -10.13 -15.46 8.68
CA ILE A 386 -10.45 -14.41 9.65
C ILE A 386 -10.88 -15.04 10.97
N GLU A 387 -11.72 -16.07 10.95
CA GLU A 387 -12.13 -16.78 12.15
C GLU A 387 -10.94 -17.44 12.84
N GLN A 388 -10.09 -18.14 12.09
CA GLN A 388 -8.91 -18.82 12.63
C GLN A 388 -7.87 -17.86 13.22
N TYR A 389 -7.65 -16.69 12.58
CA TYR A 389 -6.57 -15.78 12.92
C TYR A 389 -7.00 -14.70 13.88
N LEU A 390 -8.19 -14.15 13.72
CA LEU A 390 -8.68 -13.02 14.49
C LEU A 390 -9.77 -13.42 15.51
N ASN A 391 -10.17 -14.68 15.53
CA ASN A 391 -11.27 -15.19 16.36
C ASN A 391 -12.56 -14.35 16.20
N LYS A 392 -12.85 -13.98 14.95
CA LYS A 392 -14.00 -13.17 14.56
C LYS A 392 -14.70 -13.80 13.37
N THR A 393 -16.03 -13.83 13.39
CA THR A 393 -16.81 -14.27 12.23
C THR A 393 -17.29 -13.06 11.45
N PRO A 394 -16.89 -12.90 10.18
CA PRO A 394 -17.40 -11.81 9.36
C PRO A 394 -18.91 -11.97 9.14
N HIS A 395 -19.67 -10.89 9.39
CA HIS A 395 -21.11 -10.89 9.19
C HIS A 395 -21.53 -10.50 7.78
N SER A 396 -20.56 -9.98 7.00
CA SER A 396 -20.82 -9.53 5.63
C SER A 396 -19.57 -9.69 4.77
N HIS A 397 -19.75 -9.63 3.45
CA HIS A 397 -18.62 -9.58 2.52
C HIS A 397 -17.74 -8.34 2.71
N VAL A 398 -18.31 -7.24 3.23
CA VAL A 398 -17.58 -6.00 3.56
C VAL A 398 -16.56 -6.24 4.67
N GLU A 399 -16.92 -7.08 5.65
CA GLU A 399 -16.01 -7.47 6.73
C GLU A 399 -15.03 -8.57 6.32
N GLY A 400 -15.29 -9.24 5.23
CA GLY A 400 -14.52 -10.35 4.68
C GLY A 400 -13.72 -9.98 3.43
N VAL A 401 -14.04 -10.66 2.35
CA VAL A 401 -13.30 -10.62 1.08
C VAL A 401 -13.17 -9.23 0.46
N LEU A 402 -14.16 -8.36 0.62
CA LEU A 402 -14.13 -7.01 0.03
C LEU A 402 -13.13 -6.06 0.69
N ARG A 403 -12.47 -6.47 1.76
CA ARG A 403 -11.37 -5.70 2.35
C ARG A 403 -10.08 -5.77 1.55
N HIS A 404 -9.91 -6.79 0.73
CA HIS A 404 -8.74 -6.96 -0.11
C HIS A 404 -8.89 -6.20 -1.43
N SER A 405 -8.73 -4.87 -1.39
CA SER A 405 -8.96 -4.00 -2.53
C SER A 405 -7.83 -3.94 -3.57
N ASN A 406 -6.68 -4.62 -3.34
CA ASN A 406 -5.54 -4.53 -4.25
C ASN A 406 -5.86 -5.06 -5.65
N TRP A 407 -6.72 -6.07 -5.74
CA TRP A 407 -7.16 -6.63 -7.02
C TRP A 407 -7.93 -5.63 -7.89
N THR A 408 -8.66 -4.68 -7.28
CA THR A 408 -9.36 -3.64 -8.05
C THR A 408 -8.41 -2.67 -8.75
N LYS A 409 -7.14 -2.66 -8.31
CA LYS A 409 -6.05 -1.89 -8.92
C LYS A 409 -5.21 -2.75 -9.86
N GLY A 410 -5.56 -4.03 -10.05
CA GLY A 410 -4.76 -4.98 -10.82
C GLY A 410 -3.41 -5.29 -10.19
N GLU A 411 -3.32 -5.19 -8.86
CA GLU A 411 -2.09 -5.43 -8.09
C GLU A 411 -2.12 -6.83 -7.48
N ILE A 412 -0.97 -7.50 -7.50
CA ILE A 412 -0.71 -8.80 -6.87
C ILE A 412 0.60 -8.72 -6.08
N GLY A 413 0.72 -9.50 -5.01
CA GLY A 413 1.93 -9.53 -4.16
C GLY A 413 2.04 -8.36 -3.18
N VAL A 414 1.05 -7.47 -3.09
CA VAL A 414 1.08 -6.30 -2.20
C VAL A 414 1.16 -6.69 -0.73
N ALA A 415 0.45 -7.75 -0.33
CA ALA A 415 0.48 -8.25 1.05
C ALA A 415 1.88 -8.71 1.47
N PHE A 416 2.60 -9.39 0.58
CA PHE A 416 4.01 -9.75 0.79
C PHE A 416 4.88 -8.51 1.00
N GLY A 417 4.74 -7.49 0.13
CA GLY A 417 5.49 -6.24 0.24
C GLY A 417 5.24 -5.53 1.57
N LYS A 418 3.98 -5.45 2.01
CA LYS A 418 3.60 -4.85 3.29
C LYS A 418 4.19 -5.61 4.48
N LEU A 419 4.08 -6.93 4.53
CA LEU A 419 4.67 -7.75 5.60
C LEU A 419 6.19 -7.61 5.63
N SER A 420 6.83 -7.71 4.48
CA SER A 420 8.28 -7.53 4.35
C SER A 420 8.70 -6.14 4.80
N GLY A 421 7.91 -5.11 4.45
CA GLY A 421 8.10 -3.75 4.90
C GLY A 421 8.03 -3.60 6.42
N TYR A 422 7.01 -4.16 7.06
CA TYR A 422 6.89 -4.17 8.52
C TYR A 422 8.10 -4.87 9.17
N PHE A 423 8.50 -6.04 8.69
CA PHE A 423 9.66 -6.73 9.25
C PHE A 423 10.95 -5.92 9.06
N SER A 424 11.12 -5.25 7.94
CA SER A 424 12.32 -4.44 7.67
C SER A 424 12.48 -3.26 8.64
N ILE A 425 11.38 -2.63 9.07
CA ILE A 425 11.38 -1.53 10.04
C ILE A 425 12.05 -1.98 11.34
N PHE A 426 11.68 -3.15 11.83
CA PHE A 426 12.18 -3.66 13.10
C PHE A 426 13.61 -4.22 13.00
N CYS A 427 14.05 -4.56 11.78
CA CYS A 427 15.42 -4.98 11.52
C CYS A 427 16.40 -3.83 11.49
N SER A 428 15.97 -2.66 11.06
CA SER A 428 16.84 -1.49 10.91
C SER A 428 17.25 -0.84 12.24
N GLY A 429 16.81 -1.41 13.38
CA GLY A 429 17.07 -0.86 14.69
C GLY A 429 16.22 0.39 14.91
N LEU A 430 14.94 0.20 15.23
CA LEU A 430 14.14 1.29 15.79
C LEU A 430 14.92 1.95 16.92
N PRO A 431 14.85 3.28 17.03
CA PRO A 431 15.42 3.96 18.18
C PRO A 431 14.88 3.30 19.45
N LYS A 432 15.79 2.89 20.32
CA LYS A 432 15.46 2.18 21.56
C LYS A 432 14.78 3.08 22.58
N GLU A 433 14.82 4.39 22.36
CA GLU A 433 14.23 5.40 23.24
C GLU A 433 13.24 6.26 22.45
N PRO A 434 12.17 6.75 23.08
CA PRO A 434 11.25 7.69 22.43
C PRO A 434 12.06 8.90 21.95
N TYR A 435 11.98 9.22 20.67
CA TYR A 435 12.64 10.39 20.11
C TYR A 435 12.00 11.65 20.69
N ASP A 436 12.78 12.39 21.45
CA ASP A 436 12.36 13.69 22.01
C ASP A 436 12.55 14.85 21.01
N HIS A 437 12.72 14.52 19.73
CA HIS A 437 12.90 15.50 18.68
C HIS A 437 11.57 16.03 18.16
N PRO A 438 11.50 17.28 17.70
CA PRO A 438 10.33 17.82 17.02
C PRO A 438 9.90 16.91 15.86
N PHE A 439 8.59 16.82 15.63
CA PHE A 439 8.05 15.97 14.56
C PHE A 439 8.63 16.31 13.17
N SER A 440 8.97 17.60 12.94
CA SER A 440 9.66 18.04 11.72
C SER A 440 11.05 17.41 11.57
N GLU A 441 11.87 17.40 12.63
CA GLU A 441 13.21 16.77 12.60
C GLU A 441 13.11 15.28 12.36
N PHE A 442 12.10 14.64 12.95
CA PHE A 442 11.80 13.25 12.69
C PHE A 442 11.48 13.01 11.22
N LEU A 443 10.62 13.83 10.61
CA LEU A 443 10.28 13.74 9.19
C LEU A 443 11.46 14.09 8.26
N GLU A 444 12.39 14.97 8.68
CA GLU A 444 13.61 15.29 7.92
C GLU A 444 14.49 14.06 7.64
N HIS A 445 14.46 13.06 8.50
CA HIS A 445 15.18 11.81 8.28
C HIS A 445 14.66 11.03 7.07
N PHE A 446 13.42 11.31 6.64
CA PHE A 446 12.74 10.64 5.51
C PHE A 446 12.71 11.47 4.24
N SER A 447 13.06 12.77 4.30
CA SER A 447 12.93 13.68 3.17
C SER A 447 14.24 13.90 2.41
N GLY A 448 14.11 14.37 1.17
CA GLY A 448 15.16 15.03 0.43
C GLY A 448 16.42 14.21 0.15
N GLY A 449 16.27 12.94 -0.22
CA GLY A 449 17.43 12.08 -0.50
C GLY A 449 18.23 11.70 0.75
N LYS A 450 17.83 12.18 1.93
CA LYS A 450 18.38 11.80 3.23
C LYS A 450 17.86 10.46 3.75
N LEU A 451 17.08 9.73 2.96
CA LEU A 451 16.80 8.29 3.19
C LEU A 451 18.11 7.46 3.26
N ARG A 452 19.20 8.15 3.61
CA ARG A 452 20.50 7.56 3.95
C ARG A 452 20.39 6.48 5.02
N TRP A 453 19.36 6.57 5.84
CA TRP A 453 19.09 5.59 6.87
C TRP A 453 18.61 4.26 6.31
N TRP A 454 17.82 4.27 5.23
CA TRP A 454 17.37 3.07 4.53
C TRP A 454 18.41 2.49 3.57
N ARG A 455 19.20 3.34 2.89
CA ARG A 455 20.22 2.91 1.93
C ARG A 455 21.31 2.01 2.52
N PRO A 456 21.95 2.38 3.64
CA PRO A 456 22.90 1.49 4.29
C PRO A 456 22.25 0.22 4.79
N ASN A 457 21.03 0.32 5.28
CA ASN A 457 20.29 -0.83 5.79
C ASN A 457 19.87 -1.76 4.65
N TYR A 458 19.39 -1.25 3.51
CA TYR A 458 19.10 -2.11 2.37
C TYR A 458 20.36 -2.85 1.86
N GLN A 459 21.48 -2.16 1.73
CA GLN A 459 22.77 -2.81 1.41
C GLN A 459 23.28 -3.70 2.55
N LEU A 460 22.95 -3.37 3.79
CA LEU A 460 23.19 -4.20 4.95
C LEU A 460 22.29 -5.45 4.92
N TYR A 461 21.05 -5.32 4.47
CA TYR A 461 20.09 -6.44 4.30
C TYR A 461 20.54 -7.44 3.25
N SER A 462 21.11 -6.96 2.13
CA SER A 462 21.68 -7.85 1.12
C SER A 462 23.00 -8.49 1.58
N LYS A 463 23.66 -7.96 2.60
CA LYS A 463 24.96 -8.46 3.13
C LYS A 463 24.88 -9.06 4.53
N LEU A 464 23.95 -8.64 5.37
CA LEU A 464 23.70 -9.30 6.63
C LEU A 464 22.86 -10.55 6.34
N LYS A 465 23.39 -11.68 6.72
CA LYS A 465 22.56 -12.84 7.10
C LYS A 465 21.62 -12.30 8.19
N MET A 466 20.43 -11.81 7.78
CA MET A 466 19.45 -11.34 8.74
C MET A 466 19.12 -12.54 9.62
N ASN A 467 19.56 -12.44 10.85
CA ASN A 467 19.35 -13.46 11.84
C ASN A 467 17.84 -13.58 12.14
N GLU A 468 17.42 -14.75 12.65
CA GLU A 468 16.14 -14.96 13.35
C GLU A 468 15.70 -13.81 14.26
N GLU A 469 16.59 -12.87 14.55
CA GLU A 469 16.38 -11.74 15.45
C GLU A 469 15.44 -10.66 14.91
N SER A 470 15.31 -10.52 13.60
CA SER A 470 14.53 -9.41 13.05
C SER A 470 13.02 -9.52 13.28
N TYR A 471 12.44 -10.71 13.07
CA TYR A 471 11.05 -10.88 13.44
C TYR A 471 10.87 -10.95 14.97
N LYS A 472 11.91 -11.41 15.70
CA LYS A 472 11.94 -11.33 17.16
C LYS A 472 11.89 -9.89 17.65
N CYS A 473 12.58 -8.98 16.99
CA CYS A 473 12.49 -7.54 17.30
C CYS A 473 11.07 -7.01 17.11
N CYS A 474 10.43 -7.32 16.00
CA CYS A 474 9.04 -6.96 15.75
C CYS A 474 8.10 -7.53 16.82
N TRP A 475 8.25 -8.82 17.12
CA TRP A 475 7.47 -9.49 18.16
C TRP A 475 7.71 -8.91 19.55
N VAL A 476 8.97 -8.63 19.91
CA VAL A 476 9.34 -8.01 21.21
C VAL A 476 8.72 -6.63 21.33
N PHE A 477 8.78 -5.82 20.29
CA PHE A 477 8.15 -4.50 20.26
C PHE A 477 6.65 -4.58 20.57
N PHE A 478 5.90 -5.38 19.81
CA PHE A 478 4.46 -5.52 20.07
C PHE A 478 4.17 -6.10 21.45
N LYS A 479 4.96 -7.07 21.90
CA LYS A 479 4.82 -7.64 23.26
C LYS A 479 5.07 -6.60 24.34
N GLN A 480 6.07 -5.76 24.21
CA GLN A 480 6.35 -4.68 25.17
C GLN A 480 5.19 -3.67 25.19
N LYS A 481 4.70 -3.23 24.05
CA LYS A 481 3.56 -2.31 23.96
C LYS A 481 2.28 -2.92 24.56
N ILE A 482 2.02 -4.19 24.32
CA ILE A 482 0.87 -4.90 24.91
C ILE A 482 1.02 -5.00 26.43
N ASN A 483 2.20 -5.33 26.93
CA ASN A 483 2.44 -5.45 28.37
C ASN A 483 2.33 -4.10 29.10
N HIS A 484 2.54 -2.98 28.41
CA HIS A 484 2.33 -1.64 28.99
C HIS A 484 0.86 -1.38 29.35
N PHE A 485 -0.09 -2.04 28.71
CA PHE A 485 -1.53 -1.94 28.97
C PHE A 485 -2.07 -3.05 29.89
N ARG A 486 -1.21 -3.93 30.37
CA ARG A 486 -1.55 -4.91 31.42
C ARG A 486 -1.35 -4.32 32.81
#